data_f52e3e58e135b8c347f11715480652f4
#
_entry.id   f52e3e58e135b8c347f11715480652f4
#
_cell.length_a   1.000
_cell.length_b   1.000
_cell.length_c   1.000
_cell.angle_alpha   90.00
_cell.angle_beta   90.00
_cell.angle_gamma   90.00
#
_symmetry.space_group_name_H-M   'P 1'
#
loop_
_entity.id
_entity.type
_entity.pdbx_description
1 polymer ?
#
loop_
_entity_poly.entity_id
_entity_poly.type
_entity_poly.pdbx_seq_one_letter_code
_entity_poly.pdbx_strand_id
1 'polypeptide(L)'
;MRDASSKSTRQILLGQDNNALVLLFAINMMVFLMLQFISIVYFLSDTPREFFQKQILDWFTLSPAIDVFLSRPWTFLSYMFTHISIWHLISSMLWLWCFGYILQDLAGNKHLLPVYLYGGVVGALVFLVAVQWLPASLSIAGVSPLLGAGTSVMAVATATTALSPNYRLFPLINGGIPLWIITVLYALIHFATLSSAQMGLGAGSLAAGAIGYMYVHLLQRGTDAGAWMTDLYHRINGWFQPGMQSNSSQRSTGRQPFVKIPKSTQQRLDEILDKINQKGMDGLTPEEKEFLRKASE
;
A
#
# COMPACT_ATOMS: atom_id res chain seq x y z
N MET A 1 14.52 18.43 -34.48
CA MET A 1 13.50 17.42 -34.17
C MET A 1 13.89 16.80 -32.84
N ARG A 2 13.10 17.05 -31.80
CA ARG A 2 13.41 16.59 -30.43
C ARG A 2 12.83 15.20 -30.28
N ASP A 3 13.69 14.23 -30.03
CA ASP A 3 13.31 12.88 -29.72
C ASP A 3 12.51 12.87 -28.41
N ALA A 4 11.25 12.43 -28.54
CA ALA A 4 10.41 12.11 -27.39
C ALA A 4 10.98 10.85 -26.73
N SER A 5 11.73 11.03 -25.64
CA SER A 5 12.11 9.93 -24.76
C SER A 5 10.82 9.22 -24.32
N SER A 6 10.62 8.01 -24.79
CA SER A 6 9.57 7.11 -24.34
C SER A 6 9.73 6.90 -22.83
N LYS A 7 8.96 7.65 -22.03
CA LYS A 7 8.72 7.30 -20.64
C LYS A 7 8.05 5.93 -20.67
N SER A 8 8.81 4.90 -20.35
CA SER A 8 8.27 3.59 -20.02
C SER A 8 7.22 3.79 -18.92
N THR A 9 5.98 3.82 -19.31
CA THR A 9 4.85 3.75 -18.39
C THR A 9 4.96 2.39 -17.72
N ARG A 10 5.54 2.34 -16.51
CA ARG A 10 5.48 1.14 -15.68
C ARG A 10 4.01 0.89 -15.40
N GLN A 11 3.40 0.03 -16.19
CA GLN A 11 2.06 -0.48 -15.91
C GLN A 11 2.15 -1.24 -14.60
N ILE A 12 1.52 -0.69 -13.56
CA ILE A 12 1.31 -1.38 -12.29
C ILE A 12 0.22 -2.42 -12.56
N LEU A 13 0.62 -3.57 -13.09
CA LEU A 13 -0.26 -4.70 -13.27
C LEU A 13 -0.39 -5.45 -11.93
N LEU A 14 -1.60 -5.93 -11.63
CA LEU A 14 -1.92 -6.74 -10.45
C LEU A 14 -1.05 -8.01 -10.28
N GLY A 15 -0.21 -8.35 -11.25
CA GLY A 15 0.70 -9.50 -11.25
C GLY A 15 2.17 -9.16 -11.04
N GLN A 16 2.54 -7.94 -10.63
CA GLN A 16 3.94 -7.66 -10.28
C GLN A 16 4.30 -8.28 -8.93
N ASP A 17 5.46 -8.94 -8.87
CA ASP A 17 6.00 -9.47 -7.62
C ASP A 17 6.09 -8.35 -6.56
N ASN A 18 5.62 -8.63 -5.34
CA ASN A 18 5.60 -7.69 -4.20
C ASN A 18 4.66 -6.48 -4.33
N ASN A 19 3.49 -6.61 -4.95
CA ASN A 19 2.50 -5.54 -4.97
C ASN A 19 1.81 -5.42 -3.60
N ALA A 20 2.03 -4.29 -2.89
CA ALA A 20 1.47 -4.05 -1.55
C ALA A 20 -0.06 -4.04 -1.54
N LEU A 21 -0.73 -3.59 -2.61
CA LEU A 21 -2.18 -3.60 -2.72
C LEU A 21 -2.73 -5.03 -2.78
N VAL A 22 -2.10 -5.89 -3.57
CA VAL A 22 -2.46 -7.31 -3.65
C VAL A 22 -2.21 -8.01 -2.32
N LEU A 23 -1.10 -7.70 -1.64
CA LEU A 23 -0.80 -8.24 -0.32
C LEU A 23 -1.88 -7.84 0.71
N LEU A 24 -2.27 -6.56 0.76
CA LEU A 24 -3.31 -6.08 1.67
C LEU A 24 -4.66 -6.76 1.38
N PHE A 25 -5.01 -6.92 0.10
CA PHE A 25 -6.22 -7.64 -0.28
C PHE A 25 -6.18 -9.10 0.15
N ALA A 26 -5.05 -9.79 -0.10
CA ALA A 26 -4.88 -11.19 0.27
C ALA A 26 -5.01 -11.40 1.78
N ILE A 27 -4.38 -10.54 2.60
CA ILE A 27 -4.47 -10.63 4.07
C ILE A 27 -5.90 -10.40 4.54
N ASN A 28 -6.58 -9.34 4.08
CA ASN A 28 -7.95 -9.03 4.46
C ASN A 28 -8.91 -10.17 4.06
N MET A 29 -8.77 -10.70 2.84
CA MET A 29 -9.58 -11.81 2.35
C MET A 29 -9.32 -13.08 3.15
N MET A 30 -8.04 -13.40 3.43
CA MET A 30 -7.66 -14.60 4.20
C MET A 30 -8.25 -14.56 5.61
N VAL A 31 -8.09 -13.43 6.33
CA VAL A 31 -8.64 -13.26 7.68
C VAL A 31 -10.17 -13.36 7.64
N PHE A 32 -10.81 -12.72 6.68
CA PHE A 32 -12.27 -12.81 6.51
C PHE A 32 -12.73 -14.24 6.29
N LEU A 33 -12.13 -14.97 5.34
CA LEU A 33 -12.51 -16.35 5.05
C LEU A 33 -12.28 -17.26 6.26
N MET A 34 -11.18 -17.09 6.99
CA MET A 34 -10.90 -17.83 8.23
C MET A 34 -11.99 -17.58 9.27
N LEU A 35 -12.36 -16.32 9.53
CA LEU A 35 -13.39 -15.96 10.51
C LEU A 35 -14.78 -16.46 10.07
N GLN A 36 -15.11 -16.38 8.79
CA GLN A 36 -16.38 -16.91 8.27
C GLN A 36 -16.44 -18.43 8.37
N PHE A 37 -15.36 -19.13 8.07
CA PHE A 37 -15.30 -20.57 8.23
C PHE A 37 -15.55 -20.98 9.69
N ILE A 38 -14.87 -20.35 10.66
CA ILE A 38 -15.09 -20.61 12.09
C ILE A 38 -16.54 -20.28 12.48
N SER A 39 -17.09 -19.15 12.00
CA SER A 39 -18.48 -18.77 12.27
C SER A 39 -19.48 -19.82 11.77
N ILE A 40 -19.24 -20.43 10.60
CA ILE A 40 -20.06 -21.52 10.05
C ILE A 40 -19.95 -22.76 10.94
N VAL A 41 -18.77 -23.11 11.45
CA VAL A 41 -18.60 -24.26 12.36
C VAL A 41 -19.42 -24.05 13.65
N TYR A 42 -19.38 -22.83 14.25
CA TYR A 42 -20.20 -22.52 15.42
C TYR A 42 -21.70 -22.62 15.13
N PHE A 43 -22.12 -22.13 13.95
CA PHE A 43 -23.52 -22.23 13.52
C PHE A 43 -23.97 -23.70 13.35
N LEU A 44 -23.16 -24.54 12.71
CA LEU A 44 -23.45 -25.97 12.52
C LEU A 44 -23.45 -26.77 13.84
N SER A 45 -22.74 -26.28 14.85
CA SER A 45 -22.68 -26.85 16.19
C SER A 45 -23.82 -26.37 17.11
N ASP A 46 -24.81 -25.66 16.56
CA ASP A 46 -25.94 -25.04 17.30
C ASP A 46 -25.47 -24.18 18.50
N THR A 47 -24.27 -23.60 18.37
CA THR A 47 -23.69 -22.76 19.42
C THR A 47 -24.15 -21.32 19.27
N PRO A 48 -24.65 -20.66 20.33
CA PRO A 48 -25.11 -19.27 20.24
C PRO A 48 -24.00 -18.34 19.71
N ARG A 49 -24.38 -17.38 18.86
CA ARG A 49 -23.46 -16.45 18.20
C ARG A 49 -22.59 -15.64 19.16
N GLU A 50 -23.06 -15.45 20.39
CA GLU A 50 -22.30 -14.77 21.44
C GLU A 50 -21.01 -15.50 21.83
N PHE A 51 -20.99 -16.83 21.76
CA PHE A 51 -19.79 -17.61 22.02
C PHE A 51 -18.73 -17.39 20.94
N PHE A 52 -19.13 -17.37 19.66
CA PHE A 52 -18.22 -17.02 18.56
C PHE A 52 -17.64 -15.62 18.78
N GLN A 53 -18.46 -14.65 19.17
CA GLN A 53 -17.98 -13.30 19.44
C GLN A 53 -16.92 -13.29 20.55
N LYS A 54 -17.24 -13.83 21.73
CA LYS A 54 -16.38 -13.79 22.91
C LYS A 54 -15.10 -14.65 22.77
N GLN A 55 -15.24 -15.83 22.15
CA GLN A 55 -14.15 -16.81 22.08
C GLN A 55 -13.20 -16.57 20.89
N ILE A 56 -13.68 -16.01 19.80
CA ILE A 56 -12.92 -15.84 18.56
C ILE A 56 -12.78 -14.38 18.20
N LEU A 57 -13.90 -13.66 17.97
CA LEU A 57 -13.88 -12.33 17.39
C LEU A 57 -13.18 -11.31 18.29
N ASP A 58 -13.39 -11.35 19.60
CA ASP A 58 -12.76 -10.46 20.58
C ASP A 58 -11.22 -10.61 20.64
N TRP A 59 -10.65 -11.65 20.04
CA TRP A 59 -9.20 -11.82 19.92
C TRP A 59 -8.61 -11.07 18.73
N PHE A 60 -9.43 -10.63 17.81
CA PHE A 60 -9.02 -9.93 16.59
C PHE A 60 -9.49 -8.47 16.56
N THR A 61 -10.52 -8.12 17.36
CA THR A 61 -11.08 -6.77 17.42
C THR A 61 -10.48 -5.99 18.57
N LEU A 62 -10.34 -4.66 18.40
CA LEU A 62 -9.82 -3.79 19.44
C LEU A 62 -10.95 -3.37 20.39
N SER A 63 -10.88 -3.85 21.63
CA SER A 63 -11.82 -3.49 22.69
C SER A 63 -11.67 -2.02 23.09
N PRO A 64 -12.80 -1.33 23.40
CA PRO A 64 -12.76 0.01 23.98
C PRO A 64 -12.21 0.03 25.43
N ALA A 65 -12.20 -1.12 26.13
CA ALA A 65 -11.72 -1.26 27.49
C ALA A 65 -10.19 -1.45 27.52
N ILE A 66 -9.46 -0.57 28.23
CA ILE A 66 -8.00 -0.57 28.25
C ILE A 66 -7.43 -1.83 28.89
N ASP A 67 -8.07 -2.35 29.92
CA ASP A 67 -7.68 -3.61 30.60
C ASP A 67 -7.70 -4.80 29.66
N VAL A 68 -8.74 -4.89 28.81
CA VAL A 68 -8.83 -5.92 27.76
C VAL A 68 -7.75 -5.72 26.70
N PHE A 69 -7.52 -4.47 26.28
CA PHE A 69 -6.45 -4.15 25.33
C PHE A 69 -5.07 -4.54 25.88
N LEU A 70 -4.76 -4.23 27.13
CA LEU A 70 -3.48 -4.61 27.75
C LEU A 70 -3.27 -6.13 27.82
N SER A 71 -4.35 -6.89 27.93
CA SER A 71 -4.30 -8.38 27.90
C SER A 71 -4.11 -8.93 26.49
N ARG A 72 -4.45 -8.17 25.42
CA ARG A 72 -4.43 -8.59 24.02
C ARG A 72 -3.86 -7.49 23.10
N PRO A 73 -2.59 -7.09 23.28
CA PRO A 73 -2.01 -5.94 22.58
C PRO A 73 -1.92 -6.13 21.06
N TRP A 74 -1.89 -7.36 20.55
CA TRP A 74 -1.90 -7.63 19.11
C TRP A 74 -3.17 -7.15 18.40
N THR A 75 -4.29 -6.98 19.14
CA THR A 75 -5.55 -6.45 18.58
C THR A 75 -5.37 -5.05 17.99
N PHE A 76 -4.34 -4.34 18.41
CA PHE A 76 -3.92 -3.04 17.88
C PHE A 76 -3.53 -3.08 16.39
N LEU A 77 -3.13 -4.25 15.89
CA LEU A 77 -2.82 -4.46 14.47
C LEU A 77 -3.86 -5.35 13.78
N SER A 78 -4.38 -6.39 14.48
CA SER A 78 -5.28 -7.35 13.85
C SER A 78 -6.65 -6.75 13.48
N TYR A 79 -7.14 -5.77 14.23
CA TYR A 79 -8.45 -5.17 13.99
C TYR A 79 -8.63 -4.63 12.57
N MET A 80 -7.56 -4.04 12.00
CA MET A 80 -7.61 -3.40 10.67
C MET A 80 -7.79 -4.41 9.52
N PHE A 81 -7.57 -5.69 9.79
CA PHE A 81 -7.78 -6.80 8.85
C PHE A 81 -9.04 -7.60 9.14
N THR A 82 -9.74 -7.30 10.25
CA THR A 82 -10.90 -8.06 10.73
C THR A 82 -12.18 -7.52 10.15
N HIS A 83 -12.90 -8.33 9.38
CA HIS A 83 -14.18 -8.00 8.80
C HIS A 83 -15.21 -9.08 9.15
N ILE A 84 -16.43 -8.68 9.56
CA ILE A 84 -17.52 -9.61 9.90
C ILE A 84 -18.51 -9.71 8.74
N SER A 85 -18.76 -8.60 8.06
CA SER A 85 -19.72 -8.51 6.95
C SER A 85 -19.01 -8.48 5.62
N ILE A 86 -19.51 -9.29 4.67
CA ILE A 86 -19.00 -9.29 3.28
C ILE A 86 -19.14 -7.91 2.62
N TRP A 87 -20.22 -7.20 2.90
CA TRP A 87 -20.45 -5.87 2.36
C TRP A 87 -19.45 -4.85 2.89
N HIS A 88 -19.10 -4.95 4.18
CA HIS A 88 -18.07 -4.10 4.78
C HIS A 88 -16.69 -4.40 4.19
N LEU A 89 -16.37 -5.69 3.99
CA LEU A 89 -15.12 -6.09 3.32
C LEU A 89 -15.06 -5.53 1.89
N ILE A 90 -16.09 -5.79 1.08
CA ILE A 90 -16.14 -5.34 -0.33
C ILE A 90 -16.00 -3.82 -0.41
N SER A 91 -16.75 -3.07 0.41
CA SER A 91 -16.66 -1.62 0.45
C SER A 91 -15.26 -1.13 0.82
N SER A 92 -14.67 -1.70 1.87
CA SER A 92 -13.31 -1.33 2.30
C SER A 92 -12.27 -1.65 1.24
N MET A 93 -12.37 -2.80 0.58
CA MET A 93 -11.44 -3.21 -0.49
C MET A 93 -11.62 -2.35 -1.75
N LEU A 94 -12.85 -1.98 -2.10
CA LEU A 94 -13.13 -1.08 -3.22
C LEU A 94 -12.44 0.29 -3.03
N TRP A 95 -12.61 0.88 -1.86
CA TRP A 95 -12.00 2.18 -1.53
C TRP A 95 -10.47 2.07 -1.42
N LEU A 96 -9.97 0.97 -0.81
CA LEU A 96 -8.55 0.70 -0.75
C LEU A 96 -7.95 0.52 -2.15
N TRP A 97 -8.68 -0.16 -3.05
CA TRP A 97 -8.25 -0.30 -4.44
C TRP A 97 -8.20 1.06 -5.15
N CYS A 98 -9.25 1.85 -5.03
CA CYS A 98 -9.34 3.16 -5.68
C CYS A 98 -8.18 4.07 -5.27
N PHE A 99 -8.02 4.32 -3.97
CA PHE A 99 -6.99 5.23 -3.46
C PHE A 99 -5.60 4.60 -3.46
N GLY A 100 -5.50 3.31 -3.12
CA GLY A 100 -4.23 2.60 -3.05
C GLY A 100 -3.56 2.45 -4.41
N TYR A 101 -4.33 2.19 -5.47
CA TYR A 101 -3.82 2.13 -6.83
C TYR A 101 -3.22 3.48 -7.25
N ILE A 102 -3.92 4.59 -6.98
CA ILE A 102 -3.44 5.94 -7.31
C ILE A 102 -2.21 6.29 -6.45
N LEU A 103 -2.20 5.92 -5.16
CA LEU A 103 -1.05 6.14 -4.30
C LEU A 103 0.19 5.42 -4.81
N GLN A 104 0.04 4.16 -5.26
CA GLN A 104 1.12 3.39 -5.85
C GLN A 104 1.63 4.00 -7.16
N ASP A 105 0.74 4.53 -8.00
CA ASP A 105 1.10 5.20 -9.25
C ASP A 105 1.87 6.50 -9.00
N LEU A 106 1.45 7.31 -8.03
CA LEU A 106 2.04 8.63 -7.74
C LEU A 106 3.30 8.57 -6.88
N ALA A 107 3.29 7.76 -5.83
CA ALA A 107 4.37 7.72 -4.83
C ALA A 107 5.23 6.44 -4.91
N GLY A 108 4.70 5.40 -5.53
CA GLY A 108 5.33 4.08 -5.61
C GLY A 108 4.80 3.08 -4.59
N ASN A 109 4.94 1.81 -4.96
CA ASN A 109 4.40 0.66 -4.21
C ASN A 109 4.83 0.61 -2.73
N LYS A 110 6.05 1.04 -2.42
CA LYS A 110 6.65 0.98 -1.07
C LYS A 110 5.95 1.84 -0.02
N HIS A 111 5.16 2.84 -0.42
CA HIS A 111 4.51 3.77 0.50
C HIS A 111 3.10 3.34 0.92
N LEU A 112 2.44 2.44 0.19
CA LEU A 112 1.07 2.03 0.47
C LEU A 112 0.95 1.31 1.83
N LEU A 113 1.80 0.32 2.07
CA LEU A 113 1.77 -0.45 3.32
C LEU A 113 2.08 0.41 4.56
N PRO A 114 3.12 1.26 4.57
CA PRO A 114 3.36 2.19 5.68
C PRO A 114 2.19 3.13 5.97
N VAL A 115 1.60 3.76 4.95
CA VAL A 115 0.45 4.66 5.14
C VAL A 115 -0.75 3.93 5.73
N TYR A 116 -1.05 2.73 5.22
CA TYR A 116 -2.14 1.89 5.73
C TYR A 116 -1.93 1.52 7.20
N LEU A 117 -0.73 1.06 7.56
CA LEU A 117 -0.40 0.65 8.94
C LEU A 117 -0.36 1.85 9.90
N TYR A 118 0.26 2.97 9.52
CA TYR A 118 0.26 4.17 10.36
C TYR A 118 -1.16 4.71 10.58
N GLY A 119 -2.00 4.72 9.54
CA GLY A 119 -3.39 5.10 9.66
C GLY A 119 -4.16 4.23 10.65
N GLY A 120 -3.99 2.91 10.55
CA GLY A 120 -4.58 1.98 11.49
C GLY A 120 -4.08 2.17 12.92
N VAL A 121 -2.76 2.23 13.12
CA VAL A 121 -2.13 2.39 14.43
C VAL A 121 -2.58 3.71 15.11
N VAL A 122 -2.49 4.82 14.42
CA VAL A 122 -2.90 6.12 14.99
C VAL A 122 -4.41 6.18 15.20
N GLY A 123 -5.19 5.62 14.28
CA GLY A 123 -6.64 5.49 14.43
C GLY A 123 -7.04 4.70 15.68
N ALA A 124 -6.36 3.58 15.93
CA ALA A 124 -6.56 2.78 17.14
C ALA A 124 -6.18 3.52 18.44
N LEU A 125 -5.04 4.22 18.44
CA LEU A 125 -4.62 5.03 19.60
C LEU A 125 -5.66 6.09 19.93
N VAL A 126 -6.09 6.86 18.92
CA VAL A 126 -7.07 7.92 19.14
C VAL A 126 -8.44 7.34 19.49
N PHE A 127 -8.83 6.18 18.95
CA PHE A 127 -10.04 5.47 19.38
C PHE A 127 -10.00 5.16 20.88
N LEU A 128 -8.93 4.55 21.38
CA LEU A 128 -8.79 4.21 22.80
C LEU A 128 -8.84 5.44 23.70
N VAL A 129 -8.19 6.53 23.30
CA VAL A 129 -8.22 7.80 24.04
C VAL A 129 -9.61 8.43 23.97
N ALA A 130 -10.21 8.52 22.78
CA ALA A 130 -11.51 9.16 22.58
C ALA A 130 -12.63 8.49 23.38
N VAL A 131 -12.60 7.15 23.47
CA VAL A 131 -13.61 6.40 24.25
C VAL A 131 -13.56 6.73 25.74
N GLN A 132 -12.37 7.04 26.29
CA GLN A 132 -12.25 7.43 27.71
C GLN A 132 -12.84 8.82 28.01
N TRP A 133 -13.00 9.66 26.98
CA TRP A 133 -13.52 11.03 27.09
C TRP A 133 -15.01 11.13 26.73
N LEU A 134 -15.63 9.99 26.37
CA LEU A 134 -17.09 9.95 26.08
C LEU A 134 -17.90 10.25 27.35
N PRO A 135 -19.04 10.97 27.21
CA PRO A 135 -19.94 11.23 28.33
C PRO A 135 -20.37 9.92 29.00
N ALA A 136 -20.60 9.98 30.32
CA ALA A 136 -21.05 8.83 31.13
C ALA A 136 -22.37 8.21 30.64
N SER A 137 -23.18 8.97 29.89
CA SER A 137 -24.38 8.47 29.20
C SER A 137 -24.09 7.45 28.09
N LEU A 138 -22.89 7.48 27.55
CA LEU A 138 -22.36 6.50 26.60
C LEU A 138 -21.30 5.67 27.33
N SER A 139 -21.75 4.74 28.18
CA SER A 139 -20.84 3.87 28.91
C SER A 139 -19.95 3.07 27.95
N ILE A 140 -18.72 2.76 28.38
CA ILE A 140 -17.76 1.92 27.60
C ILE A 140 -18.42 0.61 27.14
N ALA A 141 -19.35 0.06 27.93
CA ALA A 141 -20.10 -1.15 27.58
C ALA A 141 -21.02 -0.96 26.35
N GLY A 142 -21.43 0.28 26.04
CA GLY A 142 -22.24 0.59 24.85
C GLY A 142 -21.40 0.91 23.59
N VAL A 143 -20.08 1.01 23.71
CA VAL A 143 -19.20 1.31 22.58
C VAL A 143 -18.82 0.02 21.86
N SER A 144 -19.03 -0.01 20.55
CA SER A 144 -18.64 -1.15 19.72
C SER A 144 -17.11 -1.27 19.64
N PRO A 145 -16.55 -2.50 19.67
CA PRO A 145 -15.15 -2.72 19.41
C PRO A 145 -14.75 -2.21 18.01
N LEU A 146 -13.53 -1.71 17.90
CA LEU A 146 -12.98 -1.28 16.62
C LEU A 146 -12.61 -2.48 15.77
N LEU A 147 -13.10 -2.50 14.52
CA LEU A 147 -12.82 -3.53 13.53
C LEU A 147 -12.92 -2.98 12.11
N GLY A 148 -12.18 -3.59 11.20
CA GLY A 148 -12.19 -3.27 9.77
C GLY A 148 -11.14 -2.25 9.35
N ALA A 149 -10.91 -2.19 8.04
CA ALA A 149 -9.88 -1.36 7.41
C ALA A 149 -10.21 0.14 7.32
N GLY A 150 -11.37 0.58 7.81
CA GLY A 150 -11.89 1.93 7.56
C GLY A 150 -10.95 3.07 7.94
N THR A 151 -10.31 3.00 9.13
CA THR A 151 -9.30 3.96 9.57
C THR A 151 -8.06 3.97 8.68
N SER A 152 -7.55 2.79 8.34
CA SER A 152 -6.39 2.64 7.45
C SER A 152 -6.68 3.16 6.04
N VAL A 153 -7.86 2.87 5.49
CA VAL A 153 -8.30 3.36 4.18
C VAL A 153 -8.47 4.88 4.20
N MET A 154 -8.94 5.47 5.30
CA MET A 154 -9.02 6.93 5.44
C MET A 154 -7.64 7.58 5.34
N ALA A 155 -6.61 7.01 5.97
CA ALA A 155 -5.24 7.49 5.85
C ALA A 155 -4.71 7.38 4.40
N VAL A 156 -4.99 6.27 3.71
CA VAL A 156 -4.61 6.10 2.30
C VAL A 156 -5.31 7.12 1.42
N ALA A 157 -6.62 7.35 1.62
CA ALA A 157 -7.41 8.31 0.85
C ALA A 157 -6.89 9.75 0.99
N THR A 158 -6.62 10.18 2.22
CA THR A 158 -6.10 11.52 2.49
C THR A 158 -4.66 11.68 2.01
N ALA A 159 -3.80 10.66 2.17
CA ALA A 159 -2.44 10.65 1.63
C ALA A 159 -2.45 10.80 0.10
N THR A 160 -3.28 10.01 -0.59
CA THR A 160 -3.38 10.05 -2.05
C THR A 160 -3.86 11.42 -2.54
N THR A 161 -4.85 11.99 -1.87
CA THR A 161 -5.39 13.32 -2.19
C THR A 161 -4.39 14.43 -1.92
N ALA A 162 -3.60 14.33 -0.84
CA ALA A 162 -2.54 15.29 -0.52
C ALA A 162 -1.42 15.31 -1.56
N LEU A 163 -1.12 14.16 -2.19
CA LEU A 163 -0.14 14.08 -3.28
C LEU A 163 -0.61 14.79 -4.54
N SER A 164 -1.86 14.59 -4.93
CA SER A 164 -2.41 15.16 -6.16
C SER A 164 -3.92 15.39 -6.05
N PRO A 165 -4.37 16.49 -5.43
CA PRO A 165 -5.79 16.75 -5.21
C PRO A 165 -6.59 16.90 -6.52
N ASN A 166 -5.96 17.39 -7.56
CA ASN A 166 -6.55 17.61 -8.88
C ASN A 166 -6.37 16.45 -9.86
N TYR A 167 -5.88 15.28 -9.37
CA TYR A 167 -5.83 14.07 -10.17
C TYR A 167 -7.24 13.71 -10.65
N ARG A 168 -7.41 13.51 -11.95
CA ARG A 168 -8.74 13.31 -12.55
C ARG A 168 -9.01 11.85 -12.82
N LEU A 169 -10.06 11.32 -12.20
CA LEU A 169 -10.59 9.99 -12.44
C LEU A 169 -11.72 10.07 -13.47
N PHE A 170 -11.88 9.00 -14.26
CA PHE A 170 -12.93 8.88 -15.27
C PHE A 170 -12.95 10.05 -16.28
N PRO A 171 -11.89 10.29 -17.07
CA PRO A 171 -11.79 11.44 -17.97
C PRO A 171 -12.89 11.49 -19.04
N LEU A 172 -13.56 10.35 -19.28
CA LEU A 172 -14.71 10.24 -20.19
C LEU A 172 -15.97 10.96 -19.67
N ILE A 173 -16.05 11.24 -18.37
CA ILE A 173 -17.18 11.93 -17.75
C ILE A 173 -16.81 13.42 -17.62
N ASN A 174 -17.24 14.24 -18.57
CA ASN A 174 -17.12 15.70 -18.54
C ASN A 174 -15.73 16.24 -18.12
N GLY A 175 -14.65 15.59 -18.60
CA GLY A 175 -13.27 15.97 -18.27
C GLY A 175 -12.71 15.41 -16.97
N GLY A 176 -13.43 14.48 -16.32
CA GLY A 176 -13.00 13.74 -15.14
C GLY A 176 -13.34 14.40 -13.80
N ILE A 177 -13.53 13.55 -12.80
CA ILE A 177 -13.84 13.96 -11.42
C ILE A 177 -12.50 14.13 -10.66
N PRO A 178 -12.22 15.30 -10.06
CA PRO A 178 -11.00 15.50 -9.28
C PRO A 178 -11.01 14.62 -8.00
N LEU A 179 -9.85 14.13 -7.63
CA LEU A 179 -9.68 13.15 -6.55
C LEU A 179 -10.20 13.66 -5.19
N TRP A 180 -10.05 14.95 -4.89
CA TRP A 180 -10.55 15.51 -3.63
C TRP A 180 -12.06 15.36 -3.46
N ILE A 181 -12.86 15.44 -4.57
CA ILE A 181 -14.32 15.20 -4.50
C ILE A 181 -14.61 13.75 -4.09
N ILE A 182 -13.88 12.81 -4.67
CA ILE A 182 -14.05 11.37 -4.35
C ILE A 182 -13.67 11.10 -2.89
N THR A 183 -12.60 11.74 -2.40
CA THR A 183 -12.19 11.62 -1.00
C THR A 183 -13.22 12.22 -0.04
N VAL A 184 -13.78 13.38 -0.37
CA VAL A 184 -14.88 13.97 0.42
C VAL A 184 -16.10 13.07 0.40
N LEU A 185 -16.49 12.52 -0.76
CA LEU A 185 -17.62 11.59 -0.87
C LEU A 185 -17.36 10.32 -0.03
N TYR A 186 -16.16 9.75 -0.10
CA TYR A 186 -15.78 8.62 0.74
C TYR A 186 -15.90 8.95 2.23
N ALA A 187 -15.35 10.09 2.66
CA ALA A 187 -15.43 10.54 4.05
C ALA A 187 -16.89 10.74 4.50
N LEU A 188 -17.72 11.38 3.68
CA LEU A 188 -19.15 11.58 3.98
C LEU A 188 -19.87 10.22 4.15
N ILE A 189 -19.67 9.27 3.24
CA ILE A 189 -20.26 7.93 3.35
C ILE A 189 -19.74 7.25 4.62
N HIS A 190 -18.43 7.29 4.87
CA HIS A 190 -17.82 6.67 6.05
C HIS A 190 -18.41 7.23 7.35
N PHE A 191 -18.50 8.55 7.49
CA PHE A 191 -19.05 9.18 8.69
C PHE A 191 -20.58 9.04 8.79
N ALA A 192 -21.32 9.03 7.67
CA ALA A 192 -22.76 8.85 7.66
C ALA A 192 -23.21 7.45 8.12
N THR A 193 -22.34 6.46 8.01
CA THR A 193 -22.62 5.08 8.47
C THR A 193 -22.33 4.86 9.96
N LEU A 194 -21.72 5.84 10.65
CA LEU A 194 -21.38 5.72 12.06
C LEU A 194 -22.60 5.92 12.95
N SER A 195 -22.80 4.99 13.87
CA SER A 195 -23.78 5.12 14.95
C SER A 195 -23.16 5.81 16.17
N SER A 196 -24.00 6.19 17.15
CA SER A 196 -23.52 6.74 18.43
C SER A 196 -22.55 5.80 19.16
N ALA A 197 -22.75 4.48 19.05
CA ALA A 197 -21.84 3.48 19.60
C ALA A 197 -20.46 3.43 18.92
N GLN A 198 -20.31 4.13 17.79
CA GLN A 198 -19.10 4.15 16.97
C GLN A 198 -18.42 5.54 16.92
N MET A 199 -18.78 6.47 17.81
CA MET A 199 -18.18 7.82 17.85
C MET A 199 -16.65 7.78 18.00
N GLY A 200 -16.12 6.85 18.81
CA GLY A 200 -14.68 6.65 18.94
C GLY A 200 -14.01 6.28 17.61
N LEU A 201 -14.67 5.47 16.78
CA LEU A 201 -14.19 5.15 15.42
C LEU A 201 -14.13 6.42 14.55
N GLY A 202 -15.12 7.33 14.66
CA GLY A 202 -15.10 8.60 13.93
C GLY A 202 -13.86 9.43 14.27
N ALA A 203 -13.55 9.60 15.56
CA ALA A 203 -12.34 10.29 16.02
C ALA A 203 -11.05 9.61 15.52
N GLY A 204 -10.99 8.28 15.61
CA GLY A 204 -9.88 7.48 15.08
C GLY A 204 -9.69 7.66 13.57
N SER A 205 -10.78 7.72 12.80
CA SER A 205 -10.72 7.92 11.35
C SER A 205 -10.24 9.32 10.96
N LEU A 206 -10.62 10.36 11.72
CA LEU A 206 -10.10 11.72 11.51
C LEU A 206 -8.58 11.77 11.75
N ALA A 207 -8.13 11.16 12.85
CA ALA A 207 -6.71 11.12 13.19
C ALA A 207 -5.91 10.30 12.16
N ALA A 208 -6.48 9.19 11.67
CA ALA A 208 -5.89 8.40 10.60
C ALA A 208 -5.77 9.21 9.31
N GLY A 209 -6.78 10.02 8.98
CA GLY A 209 -6.70 10.96 7.85
C GLY A 209 -5.59 12.00 8.03
N ALA A 210 -5.48 12.59 9.22
CA ALA A 210 -4.44 13.55 9.53
C ALA A 210 -3.02 12.95 9.40
N ILE A 211 -2.81 11.71 9.86
CA ILE A 211 -1.49 11.05 9.73
C ILE A 211 -1.18 10.70 8.28
N GLY A 212 -2.18 10.33 7.47
CA GLY A 212 -2.01 10.12 6.03
C GLY A 212 -1.53 11.39 5.32
N TYR A 213 -2.16 12.53 5.62
CA TYR A 213 -1.73 13.84 5.14
C TYR A 213 -0.31 14.18 5.59
N MET A 214 -0.02 14.00 6.88
CA MET A 214 1.29 14.29 7.46
C MET A 214 2.40 13.43 6.84
N TYR A 215 2.13 12.15 6.61
CA TYR A 215 3.07 11.23 5.94
C TYR A 215 3.52 11.77 4.58
N VAL A 216 2.57 12.20 3.77
CA VAL A 216 2.86 12.76 2.43
C VAL A 216 3.63 14.08 2.54
N HIS A 217 3.27 14.93 3.50
CA HIS A 217 3.97 16.19 3.72
C HIS A 217 5.44 15.97 4.11
N LEU A 218 5.72 14.97 4.97
CA LEU A 218 7.09 14.55 5.29
C LEU A 218 7.82 13.98 4.06
N LEU A 219 7.12 13.16 3.26
CA LEU A 219 7.68 12.58 2.05
C LEU A 219 8.07 13.67 1.03
N GLN A 220 7.23 14.70 0.85
CA GLN A 220 7.52 15.84 -0.02
C GLN A 220 8.70 16.67 0.46
N ARG A 221 8.98 16.68 1.78
CA ARG A 221 10.17 17.28 2.39
C ARG A 221 11.42 16.42 2.30
N GLY A 222 11.34 15.25 1.67
CA GLY A 222 12.46 14.32 1.51
C GLY A 222 12.66 13.33 2.66
N THR A 223 11.73 13.29 3.64
CA THR A 223 11.79 12.34 4.76
C THR A 223 10.87 11.15 4.47
N ASP A 224 11.44 9.98 4.20
CA ASP A 224 10.68 8.74 4.03
C ASP A 224 10.45 8.06 5.38
N ALA A 225 9.30 8.36 6.01
CA ALA A 225 8.91 7.75 7.28
C ALA A 225 8.61 6.23 7.18
N GLY A 226 8.45 5.70 5.96
CA GLY A 226 8.21 4.27 5.70
C GLY A 226 9.49 3.46 5.42
N ALA A 227 10.67 4.10 5.30
CA ALA A 227 11.90 3.44 4.89
C ALA A 227 12.28 2.25 5.79
N TRP A 228 12.10 2.37 7.10
CA TRP A 228 12.40 1.31 8.06
C TRP A 228 11.57 0.04 7.84
N MET A 229 10.33 0.15 7.38
CA MET A 229 9.48 -1.01 7.05
C MET A 229 10.01 -1.74 5.82
N THR A 230 10.48 -1.00 4.83
CA THR A 230 11.12 -1.55 3.63
C THR A 230 12.39 -2.29 4.00
N ASP A 231 13.23 -1.71 4.87
CA ASP A 231 14.44 -2.34 5.37
C ASP A 231 14.14 -3.61 6.20
N LEU A 232 13.09 -3.57 7.03
CA LEU A 232 12.63 -4.73 7.80
C LEU A 232 12.15 -5.86 6.87
N TYR A 233 11.36 -5.51 5.84
CA TYR A 233 10.90 -6.47 4.84
C TYR A 233 12.08 -7.15 4.12
N HIS A 234 13.09 -6.38 3.70
CA HIS A 234 14.28 -6.94 3.06
C HIS A 234 15.09 -7.84 4.01
N ARG A 235 15.17 -7.51 5.29
CA ARG A 235 15.83 -8.36 6.29
C ARG A 235 15.09 -9.68 6.49
N ILE A 236 13.77 -9.65 6.62
CA ILE A 236 12.94 -10.86 6.80
C ILE A 236 13.03 -11.74 5.54
N ASN A 237 12.90 -11.16 4.36
CA ASN A 237 12.99 -11.90 3.10
C ASN A 237 14.36 -12.54 2.89
N GLY A 238 15.44 -11.88 3.34
CA GLY A 238 16.80 -12.42 3.34
C GLY A 238 16.97 -13.65 4.23
N TRP A 239 16.16 -13.82 5.27
CA TRP A 239 16.18 -15.03 6.12
C TRP A 239 15.57 -16.25 5.41
N PHE A 240 14.59 -16.04 4.54
CA PHE A 240 13.92 -17.12 3.80
C PHE A 240 14.59 -17.45 2.45
N GLN A 241 15.53 -16.59 1.99
CA GLN A 241 16.29 -16.79 0.75
C GLN A 241 17.79 -16.58 0.98
N PRO A 242 18.49 -17.49 1.67
CA PRO A 242 19.91 -17.32 2.00
C PRO A 242 20.87 -17.31 0.79
N GLY A 243 20.38 -17.47 -0.43
CA GLY A 243 21.19 -17.51 -1.66
C GLY A 243 21.12 -16.26 -2.55
N MET A 244 20.23 -15.32 -2.30
CA MET A 244 20.19 -14.04 -3.02
C MET A 244 20.84 -12.95 -2.18
N GLN A 245 22.18 -12.87 -2.26
CA GLN A 245 22.88 -11.67 -1.79
C GLN A 245 22.33 -10.48 -2.58
N SER A 246 21.47 -9.71 -1.93
CA SER A 246 21.07 -8.39 -2.37
C SER A 246 22.32 -7.52 -2.49
N ASN A 247 22.74 -7.24 -3.73
CA ASN A 247 23.66 -6.16 -4.02
C ASN A 247 22.98 -4.80 -3.76
N SER A 248 22.48 -4.58 -2.56
CA SER A 248 21.95 -3.30 -2.13
C SER A 248 22.93 -2.59 -1.23
N SER A 249 23.35 -1.43 -1.71
CA SER A 249 24.12 -0.40 -1.02
C SER A 249 25.64 -0.58 -0.94
N GLN A 250 26.31 -0.53 -2.08
CA GLN A 250 27.52 0.26 -2.10
C GLN A 250 27.15 1.76 -2.19
N ARG A 251 27.06 2.43 -1.04
CA ARG A 251 27.32 3.86 -0.97
C ARG A 251 28.77 4.04 -1.43
N SER A 252 28.95 4.32 -2.71
CA SER A 252 30.26 4.66 -3.23
C SER A 252 30.57 6.13 -2.89
N THR A 253 31.15 6.35 -1.73
CA THR A 253 32.07 7.45 -1.53
C THR A 253 33.41 7.00 -2.12
N GLY A 254 33.62 7.24 -3.40
CA GLY A 254 34.86 6.93 -4.06
C GLY A 254 34.65 6.93 -5.56
N ARG A 255 35.44 7.76 -6.28
CA ARG A 255 35.56 7.74 -7.73
C ARG A 255 35.74 6.30 -8.20
N GLN A 256 34.72 5.70 -8.83
CA GLN A 256 34.89 4.43 -9.53
C GLN A 256 35.68 4.69 -10.80
N PRO A 257 36.76 3.90 -11.07
CA PRO A 257 37.36 3.90 -12.37
C PRO A 257 36.32 3.38 -13.39
N PHE A 258 36.29 3.97 -14.57
CA PHE A 258 35.40 3.62 -15.67
C PHE A 258 35.38 2.10 -15.89
N VAL A 259 34.31 1.42 -15.43
CA VAL A 259 33.98 0.07 -15.88
C VAL A 259 33.42 0.22 -17.29
N LYS A 260 34.15 -0.24 -18.30
CA LYS A 260 33.61 -0.36 -19.66
C LYS A 260 32.41 -1.28 -19.61
N ILE A 261 31.21 -0.70 -19.67
CA ILE A 261 29.95 -1.44 -19.88
C ILE A 261 30.08 -2.13 -21.23
N PRO A 262 29.87 -3.46 -21.33
CA PRO A 262 29.85 -4.12 -22.62
C PRO A 262 28.74 -3.47 -23.46
N LYS A 263 29.12 -2.83 -24.55
CA LYS A 263 28.15 -2.21 -25.48
C LYS A 263 27.23 -3.31 -25.98
N SER A 264 25.90 -3.04 -25.93
CA SER A 264 24.93 -3.97 -26.49
C SER A 264 25.26 -4.25 -27.95
N THR A 265 24.95 -5.44 -28.44
CA THR A 265 25.18 -5.85 -29.85
C THR A 265 24.64 -4.80 -30.83
N GLN A 266 23.53 -4.14 -30.48
CA GLN A 266 22.87 -3.13 -31.29
C GLN A 266 23.66 -1.82 -31.34
N GLN A 267 24.22 -1.36 -30.21
CA GLN A 267 25.08 -0.15 -30.18
C GLN A 267 26.37 -0.36 -30.94
N ARG A 268 26.93 -1.56 -30.90
CA ARG A 268 28.08 -1.92 -31.69
C ARG A 268 27.80 -1.96 -33.20
N LEU A 269 26.60 -2.45 -33.55
CA LEU A 269 26.15 -2.46 -34.95
C LEU A 269 26.00 -1.05 -35.51
N ASP A 270 25.33 -0.17 -34.73
CA ASP A 270 25.12 1.25 -35.10
C ASP A 270 26.45 1.98 -35.28
N GLU A 271 27.41 1.79 -34.36
CA GLU A 271 28.75 2.39 -34.49
C GLU A 271 29.52 1.90 -35.74
N ILE A 272 29.38 0.61 -36.08
CA ILE A 272 30.04 0.03 -37.29
C ILE A 272 29.37 0.59 -38.55
N LEU A 273 28.03 0.75 -38.55
CA LEU A 273 27.28 1.32 -39.65
C LEU A 273 27.62 2.80 -39.88
N ASP A 274 27.75 3.57 -38.79
CA ASP A 274 28.23 4.97 -38.87
C ASP A 274 29.61 5.07 -39.40
N LYS A 275 30.50 4.14 -39.04
CA LYS A 275 31.90 4.09 -39.53
C LYS A 275 31.95 3.74 -41.01
N ILE A 276 31.09 2.83 -41.46
CA ILE A 276 30.92 2.52 -42.91
C ILE A 276 30.48 3.75 -43.68
N ASN A 277 29.54 4.50 -43.15
CA ASN A 277 28.99 5.69 -43.81
C ASN A 277 30.04 6.83 -43.91
N GLN A 278 30.96 6.92 -42.96
CA GLN A 278 32.00 7.95 -42.93
C GLN A 278 33.29 7.58 -43.68
N LYS A 279 33.73 6.31 -43.63
CA LYS A 279 35.04 5.88 -44.09
C LYS A 279 34.97 4.74 -45.13
N GLY A 280 33.80 4.27 -45.50
CA GLY A 280 33.62 3.13 -46.37
C GLY A 280 33.94 1.77 -45.71
N MET A 281 33.69 0.68 -46.44
CA MET A 281 33.96 -0.70 -45.96
C MET A 281 35.44 -0.99 -45.70
N ASP A 282 36.35 -0.21 -46.31
CA ASP A 282 37.79 -0.38 -46.15
C ASP A 282 38.29 0.20 -44.82
N GLY A 283 37.50 1.04 -44.16
CA GLY A 283 37.81 1.61 -42.85
C GLY A 283 37.53 0.68 -41.67
N LEU A 284 37.02 -0.51 -41.88
CA LEU A 284 36.67 -1.48 -40.85
C LEU A 284 37.85 -2.38 -40.50
N THR A 285 37.99 -2.66 -39.19
CA THR A 285 38.92 -3.69 -38.71
C THR A 285 38.45 -5.10 -39.07
N PRO A 286 39.37 -6.09 -39.11
CA PRO A 286 38.98 -7.49 -39.38
C PRO A 286 37.96 -8.03 -38.40
N GLU A 287 37.98 -7.61 -37.13
CA GLU A 287 37.01 -7.99 -36.08
C GLU A 287 35.64 -7.40 -36.32
N GLU A 288 35.55 -6.15 -36.81
CA GLU A 288 34.30 -5.49 -37.16
C GLU A 288 33.65 -6.12 -38.39
N LYS A 289 34.43 -6.56 -39.35
CA LYS A 289 33.93 -7.29 -40.54
C LYS A 289 33.37 -8.67 -40.18
N GLU A 290 34.00 -9.38 -39.25
CA GLU A 290 33.55 -10.68 -38.76
C GLU A 290 32.27 -10.53 -37.93
N PHE A 291 32.14 -9.45 -37.12
CA PHE A 291 30.95 -9.14 -36.37
C PHE A 291 29.73 -8.86 -37.29
N LEU A 292 29.93 -8.08 -38.35
CA LEU A 292 28.89 -7.82 -39.35
C LEU A 292 28.41 -9.11 -40.05
N ARG A 293 29.33 -10.00 -40.38
CA ARG A 293 29.01 -11.27 -41.00
C ARG A 293 28.13 -12.16 -40.09
N LYS A 294 28.49 -12.21 -38.77
CA LYS A 294 27.69 -12.95 -37.77
C LYS A 294 26.34 -12.32 -37.46
N ALA A 295 26.19 -11.01 -37.65
CA ALA A 295 24.91 -10.31 -37.44
C ALA A 295 23.98 -10.41 -38.65
N SER A 296 24.49 -10.85 -39.81
CA SER A 296 23.71 -11.04 -41.07
C SER A 296 23.30 -12.49 -41.30
N GLU A 297 23.79 -13.47 -40.55
CA GLU A 297 23.35 -14.85 -40.50
C GLU A 297 22.22 -15.06 -39.47
#